data_c63882f7f6eace3e39e114ee6d5e76a9
#
_entry.id   c63882f7f6eace3e39e114ee6d5e76a9
#
_cell.length_a   1.000
_cell.length_b   1.000
_cell.length_c   1.000
_cell.angle_alpha   90.00
_cell.angle_beta   90.00
_cell.angle_gamma   90.00
#
_symmetry.space_group_name_H-M   'P 1'
#
loop_
_entity.id
_entity.type
_entity.pdbx_description
1 polymer ?
#
loop_
_entity_poly.entity_id
_entity_poly.type
_entity_poly.pdbx_seq_one_letter_code
_entity_poly.pdbx_strand_id
1 'polypeptide(L)'
;MRSIDRRTIQQSRVVDRTSPLGARLVILFPAIDLKDGQCVRLKLGEMSEATVFNDDPAAQARTFEAQGFDWLHIVDLNGAFAGRPVNAPAVEAILAALTIPAQLGGGIRDRATIDGWLERGSRRVILGTVAVRNPALVREAAKAHPGSIAVGIDARGGKVAVEGWAQTSELDAVELARRFEDAGVAAIIYTDIDRDGVLAGLNLAATTALARAVKIPVIASGGLASLADVEALMQPENRILEGAITGRALYDGRLDPTAALALIRDRR
;
A
#
# COMPACT_ATOMS: atom_id res chain seq x y z
N MET A 1 -35.56 -15.70 7.07
CA MET A 1 -34.61 -14.70 6.51
C MET A 1 -33.29 -15.42 6.27
N ARG A 2 -32.90 -15.63 5.02
CA ARG A 2 -31.63 -16.29 4.68
C ARG A 2 -30.52 -15.25 4.80
N SER A 3 -29.54 -15.48 5.65
CA SER A 3 -28.33 -14.70 5.77
C SER A 3 -27.58 -14.79 4.43
N ILE A 4 -27.45 -13.64 3.74
CA ILE A 4 -26.63 -13.54 2.54
C ILE A 4 -25.19 -13.56 3.00
N ASP A 5 -24.44 -14.59 2.59
CA ASP A 5 -23.02 -14.77 2.95
C ASP A 5 -22.20 -13.62 2.31
N ARG A 6 -21.70 -12.71 3.15
CA ARG A 6 -20.88 -11.57 2.75
C ARG A 6 -19.60 -11.97 2.00
N ARG A 7 -19.14 -13.23 2.15
CA ARG A 7 -17.95 -13.75 1.44
C ARG A 7 -18.18 -13.88 -0.07
N THR A 8 -19.41 -14.18 -0.48
CA THR A 8 -19.75 -14.36 -1.91
C THR A 8 -19.80 -13.01 -2.66
N ILE A 9 -20.15 -11.91 -1.98
CA ILE A 9 -20.22 -10.57 -2.60
C ILE A 9 -18.82 -10.00 -2.82
N GLN A 10 -17.87 -10.31 -1.94
CA GLN A 10 -16.50 -9.79 -2.04
C GLN A 10 -15.67 -10.46 -3.16
N GLN A 11 -16.03 -11.70 -3.55
CA GLN A 11 -15.38 -12.41 -4.65
C GLN A 11 -15.83 -11.95 -6.05
N SER A 12 -17.00 -11.32 -6.17
CA SER A 12 -17.60 -10.96 -7.48
C SER A 12 -17.14 -9.62 -8.06
N ARG A 13 -16.32 -8.84 -7.34
CA ARG A 13 -15.73 -7.59 -7.83
C ARG A 13 -14.21 -7.68 -8.06
N VAL A 14 -13.73 -8.83 -8.54
CA VAL A 14 -12.45 -8.86 -9.24
C VAL A 14 -12.67 -8.14 -10.58
N VAL A 15 -12.41 -6.84 -10.61
CA VAL A 15 -12.39 -6.07 -11.86
C VAL A 15 -11.37 -6.76 -12.76
N ASP A 16 -11.82 -7.23 -13.93
CA ASP A 16 -10.92 -7.71 -14.98
C ASP A 16 -9.97 -6.56 -15.34
N ARG A 17 -8.71 -6.71 -14.96
CA ARG A 17 -7.71 -5.64 -14.95
C ARG A 17 -6.95 -5.51 -16.27
N THR A 18 -7.43 -6.20 -17.29
CA THR A 18 -6.86 -6.08 -18.63
C THR A 18 -7.78 -5.21 -19.48
N SER A 19 -7.25 -4.08 -19.93
CA SER A 19 -7.82 -3.34 -21.05
C SER A 19 -7.90 -4.27 -22.27
N PRO A 20 -8.83 -4.06 -23.24
CA PRO A 20 -8.88 -4.81 -24.49
C PRO A 20 -7.54 -4.83 -25.26
N LEU A 21 -6.61 -3.96 -24.90
CA LEU A 21 -5.24 -3.86 -25.44
C LEU A 21 -4.18 -4.50 -24.54
N GLY A 22 -4.56 -5.23 -23.48
CA GLY A 22 -3.62 -5.89 -22.55
C GLY A 22 -2.87 -4.94 -21.60
N ALA A 23 -3.17 -3.66 -21.57
CA ALA A 23 -2.55 -2.70 -20.66
C ALA A 23 -3.13 -2.84 -19.24
N ARG A 24 -2.27 -3.03 -18.23
CA ARG A 24 -2.68 -2.99 -16.83
C ARG A 24 -3.19 -1.58 -16.48
N LEU A 25 -4.33 -1.52 -15.79
CA LEU A 25 -4.85 -0.26 -15.27
C LEU A 25 -4.01 0.19 -14.07
N VAL A 26 -3.55 1.42 -14.09
CA VAL A 26 -2.88 2.06 -12.97
C VAL A 26 -3.89 2.30 -11.85
N ILE A 27 -3.53 1.97 -10.60
CA ILE A 27 -4.38 2.13 -9.42
C ILE A 27 -3.79 3.22 -8.53
N LEU A 28 -4.63 4.15 -8.06
CA LEU A 28 -4.28 5.02 -6.94
C LEU A 28 -4.80 4.41 -5.63
N PHE A 29 -3.89 4.31 -4.67
CA PHE A 29 -4.17 3.81 -3.33
C PHE A 29 -4.15 5.00 -2.35
N PRO A 30 -5.30 5.57 -1.94
CA PRO A 30 -5.30 6.56 -0.87
C PRO A 30 -4.82 5.88 0.41
N ALA A 31 -4.01 6.60 1.20
CA ALA A 31 -3.40 6.04 2.40
C ALA A 31 -4.04 6.61 3.67
N ILE A 32 -4.33 5.71 4.62
CA ILE A 32 -4.64 6.03 6.01
C ILE A 32 -3.52 5.47 6.87
N ASP A 33 -2.76 6.37 7.49
CA ASP A 33 -1.79 6.04 8.52
C ASP A 33 -2.46 6.22 9.88
N LEU A 34 -2.37 5.18 10.71
CA LEU A 34 -2.98 5.14 12.04
C LEU A 34 -1.93 5.33 13.12
N LYS A 35 -2.14 6.36 13.95
CA LYS A 35 -1.39 6.58 15.19
C LYS A 35 -2.37 6.91 16.30
N ASP A 36 -2.30 6.15 17.39
CA ASP A 36 -3.14 6.33 18.60
C ASP A 36 -4.64 6.36 18.26
N GLY A 37 -5.08 5.55 17.30
CA GLY A 37 -6.47 5.44 16.83
C GLY A 37 -6.91 6.51 15.84
N GLN A 38 -6.06 7.45 15.46
CA GLN A 38 -6.37 8.58 14.58
C GLN A 38 -5.69 8.46 13.22
N CYS A 39 -6.28 9.12 12.21
CA CYS A 39 -5.64 9.29 10.88
C CYS A 39 -4.59 10.39 10.96
N VAL A 40 -3.34 10.04 10.71
CA VAL A 40 -2.22 10.98 10.74
C VAL A 40 -1.41 10.95 9.46
N ARG A 41 -0.56 11.95 9.29
CA ARG A 41 0.54 11.92 8.31
C ARG A 41 1.83 12.31 9.00
N LEU A 42 2.87 11.54 8.74
CA LEU A 42 4.22 11.83 9.21
C LEU A 42 4.96 12.68 8.17
N LYS A 43 6.02 13.32 8.60
CA LYS A 43 7.03 13.93 7.73
C LYS A 43 8.30 13.11 7.85
N LEU A 44 8.76 12.52 6.74
CA LEU A 44 9.93 11.64 6.68
C LEU A 44 9.91 10.48 7.71
N GLY A 45 8.70 10.01 8.07
CA GLY A 45 8.51 8.92 9.04
C GLY A 45 8.66 9.31 10.52
N GLU A 46 8.85 10.59 10.85
CA GLU A 46 9.06 11.05 12.21
C GLU A 46 7.74 11.03 13.02
N MET A 47 7.65 10.12 14.01
CA MET A 47 6.47 9.96 14.86
C MET A 47 6.14 11.20 15.70
N SER A 48 7.14 11.98 16.09
CA SER A 48 6.97 13.25 16.82
C SER A 48 6.38 14.36 15.96
N GLU A 49 6.49 14.26 14.64
CA GLU A 49 5.99 15.22 13.66
C GLU A 49 4.66 14.78 13.02
N ALA A 50 3.89 13.97 13.72
CA ALA A 50 2.59 13.52 13.25
C ALA A 50 1.58 14.68 13.24
N THR A 51 0.96 14.91 12.08
CA THR A 51 -0.19 15.80 11.95
C THR A 51 -1.47 14.96 11.92
N VAL A 52 -2.41 15.24 12.82
CA VAL A 52 -3.73 14.59 12.84
C VAL A 52 -4.63 15.27 11.80
N PHE A 53 -5.25 14.48 10.94
CA PHE A 53 -6.18 14.96 9.90
C PHE A 53 -7.62 14.52 10.16
N ASN A 54 -7.83 13.39 10.83
CA ASN A 54 -9.17 12.90 11.16
C ASN A 54 -9.09 11.98 12.39
N ASP A 55 -10.01 12.13 13.32
CA ASP A 55 -10.15 11.30 14.52
C ASP A 55 -11.11 10.12 14.33
N ASP A 56 -11.81 10.05 13.18
CA ASP A 56 -12.62 8.89 12.76
C ASP A 56 -12.04 8.23 11.49
N PRO A 57 -11.16 7.22 11.64
CA PRO A 57 -10.57 6.51 10.49
C PRO A 57 -11.59 5.82 9.59
N ALA A 58 -12.70 5.34 10.14
CA ALA A 58 -13.74 4.69 9.35
C ALA A 58 -14.51 5.72 8.48
N ALA A 59 -14.75 6.92 8.98
CA ALA A 59 -15.34 8.00 8.19
C ALA A 59 -14.39 8.45 7.08
N GLN A 60 -13.08 8.54 7.36
CA GLN A 60 -12.08 8.86 6.36
C GLN A 60 -12.04 7.81 5.24
N ALA A 61 -12.11 6.53 5.60
CA ALA A 61 -12.14 5.43 4.65
C ALA A 61 -13.37 5.49 3.74
N ARG A 62 -14.57 5.75 4.31
CA ARG A 62 -15.80 5.97 3.53
C ARG A 62 -15.70 7.17 2.58
N THR A 63 -15.03 8.23 3.01
CA THR A 63 -14.78 9.40 2.16
C THR A 63 -13.97 9.03 0.93
N PHE A 64 -12.90 8.28 1.08
CA PHE A 64 -12.09 7.83 -0.05
C PHE A 64 -12.88 6.88 -0.97
N GLU A 65 -13.66 5.95 -0.42
CA GLU A 65 -14.53 5.09 -1.23
C GLU A 65 -15.58 5.91 -2.01
N ALA A 66 -16.22 6.90 -1.37
CA ALA A 66 -17.20 7.78 -2.00
C ALA A 66 -16.59 8.67 -3.11
N GLN A 67 -15.32 9.05 -3.00
CA GLN A 67 -14.56 9.74 -4.04
C GLN A 67 -14.25 8.84 -5.26
N GLY A 68 -14.46 7.52 -5.15
CA GLY A 68 -14.34 6.57 -6.25
C GLY A 68 -13.00 5.87 -6.35
N PHE A 69 -12.22 5.82 -5.29
CA PHE A 69 -11.02 4.97 -5.23
C PHE A 69 -11.40 3.49 -5.21
N ASP A 70 -10.61 2.66 -5.91
CA ASP A 70 -10.86 1.22 -6.04
C ASP A 70 -10.17 0.38 -4.94
N TRP A 71 -9.26 0.96 -4.18
CA TRP A 71 -8.49 0.34 -3.11
C TRP A 71 -8.21 1.33 -1.98
N LEU A 72 -7.93 0.80 -0.77
CA LEU A 72 -7.38 1.57 0.35
C LEU A 72 -6.04 0.97 0.80
N HIS A 73 -5.08 1.83 1.15
CA HIS A 73 -3.84 1.46 1.82
C HIS A 73 -3.90 1.91 3.29
N ILE A 74 -3.61 0.99 4.22
CA ILE A 74 -3.67 1.24 5.67
C ILE A 74 -2.32 0.88 6.28
N VAL A 75 -1.81 1.74 7.16
CA VAL A 75 -0.60 1.48 7.96
C VAL A 75 -0.89 1.69 9.44
N ASP A 76 -0.70 0.65 10.24
CA ASP A 76 -0.62 0.78 11.71
C ASP A 76 0.79 1.24 12.09
N LEU A 77 0.97 2.56 12.25
CA LEU A 77 2.28 3.15 12.57
C LEU A 77 2.78 2.71 13.94
N ASN A 78 1.93 2.75 14.98
CA ASN A 78 2.31 2.24 16.30
C ASN A 78 2.72 0.76 16.21
N GLY A 79 1.99 -0.03 15.42
CA GLY A 79 2.30 -1.43 15.19
C GLY A 79 3.64 -1.65 14.48
N ALA A 80 3.98 -0.80 13.50
CA ALA A 80 5.25 -0.89 12.79
C ALA A 80 6.45 -0.79 13.76
N PHE A 81 6.38 0.11 14.74
CA PHE A 81 7.40 0.26 15.79
C PHE A 81 7.31 -0.84 16.84
N ALA A 82 6.11 -1.17 17.32
CA ALA A 82 5.91 -2.17 18.37
C ALA A 82 6.14 -3.62 17.90
N GLY A 83 6.12 -3.86 16.59
CA GLY A 83 6.27 -5.19 16.00
C GLY A 83 5.06 -6.12 16.17
N ARG A 84 3.93 -5.56 16.53
CA ARG A 84 2.63 -6.22 16.71
C ARG A 84 1.51 -5.23 16.44
N PRO A 85 0.27 -5.68 16.09
CA PRO A 85 -0.86 -4.78 15.93
C PRO A 85 -1.12 -3.93 17.18
N VAL A 86 -1.33 -2.62 17.01
CA VAL A 86 -1.64 -1.68 18.11
C VAL A 86 -2.97 -0.98 17.86
N ASN A 87 -3.24 -0.56 16.60
CA ASN A 87 -4.46 0.13 16.22
C ASN A 87 -5.57 -0.83 15.71
N ALA A 88 -5.61 -2.08 16.21
CA ALA A 88 -6.55 -3.09 15.72
C ALA A 88 -8.01 -2.64 15.71
N PRO A 89 -8.56 -1.97 16.73
CA PRO A 89 -9.96 -1.49 16.71
C PRO A 89 -10.23 -0.51 15.55
N ALA A 90 -9.30 0.40 15.25
CA ALA A 90 -9.43 1.35 14.14
C ALA A 90 -9.37 0.64 12.78
N VAL A 91 -8.45 -0.32 12.61
CA VAL A 91 -8.36 -1.13 11.39
C VAL A 91 -9.64 -1.93 11.17
N GLU A 92 -10.16 -2.60 12.20
CA GLU A 92 -11.41 -3.36 12.14
C GLU A 92 -12.60 -2.46 11.76
N ALA A 93 -12.68 -1.26 12.33
CA ALA A 93 -13.72 -0.27 11.99
C ALA A 93 -13.63 0.17 10.52
N ILE A 94 -12.42 0.41 9.99
CA ILE A 94 -12.19 0.71 8.58
C ILE A 94 -12.66 -0.46 7.69
N LEU A 95 -12.19 -1.68 7.98
CA LEU A 95 -12.53 -2.87 7.18
C LEU A 95 -14.03 -3.15 7.17
N ALA A 96 -14.72 -2.92 8.30
CA ALA A 96 -16.17 -3.07 8.40
C ALA A 96 -16.96 -2.00 7.62
N ALA A 97 -16.38 -0.81 7.45
CA ALA A 97 -17.02 0.33 6.79
C ALA A 97 -16.90 0.31 5.26
N LEU A 98 -15.95 -0.44 4.70
CA LEU A 98 -15.64 -0.46 3.27
C LEU A 98 -16.29 -1.61 2.51
N THR A 99 -16.56 -1.37 1.22
CA THR A 99 -16.86 -2.41 0.22
C THR A 99 -15.70 -2.62 -0.75
N ILE A 100 -14.80 -1.64 -0.89
CA ILE A 100 -13.57 -1.77 -1.68
C ILE A 100 -12.51 -2.54 -0.91
N PRO A 101 -11.58 -3.23 -1.62
CA PRO A 101 -10.48 -3.93 -0.99
C PRO A 101 -9.50 -2.99 -0.30
N ALA A 102 -8.97 -3.44 0.85
CA ALA A 102 -7.92 -2.75 1.58
C ALA A 102 -6.66 -3.59 1.70
N GLN A 103 -5.49 -2.95 1.69
CA GLN A 103 -4.20 -3.55 2.03
C GLN A 103 -3.66 -2.92 3.32
N LEU A 104 -3.15 -3.77 4.22
CA LEU A 104 -2.76 -3.38 5.57
C LEU A 104 -1.29 -3.73 5.84
N GLY A 105 -0.54 -2.74 6.33
CA GLY A 105 0.81 -2.89 6.87
C GLY A 105 0.92 -2.40 8.31
N GLY A 106 2.08 -2.65 8.92
CA GLY A 106 2.37 -2.23 10.29
C GLY A 106 2.26 -3.36 11.32
N GLY A 107 3.40 -3.76 11.89
CA GLY A 107 3.46 -4.72 12.99
C GLY A 107 3.16 -6.18 12.67
N ILE A 108 3.05 -6.57 11.40
CA ILE A 108 2.71 -7.94 10.98
C ILE A 108 4.01 -8.74 10.85
N ARG A 109 4.30 -9.60 11.84
CA ARG A 109 5.60 -10.31 11.94
C ARG A 109 5.48 -11.82 12.12
N ASP A 110 4.30 -12.39 12.26
CA ASP A 110 4.06 -13.82 12.46
C ASP A 110 2.84 -14.32 11.68
N ARG A 111 2.72 -15.64 11.58
CA ARG A 111 1.67 -16.29 10.81
C ARG A 111 0.28 -16.03 11.38
N ALA A 112 0.11 -16.05 12.69
CA ALA A 112 -1.17 -15.85 13.33
C ALA A 112 -1.73 -14.45 13.07
N THR A 113 -0.85 -13.44 13.09
CA THR A 113 -1.21 -12.06 12.74
C THR A 113 -1.62 -11.93 11.27
N ILE A 114 -0.90 -12.58 10.34
CA ILE A 114 -1.26 -12.63 8.92
C ILE A 114 -2.65 -13.22 8.73
N ASP A 115 -2.86 -14.45 9.23
CA ASP A 115 -4.12 -15.17 9.11
C ASP A 115 -5.27 -14.37 9.73
N GLY A 116 -5.06 -13.81 10.93
CA GLY A 116 -6.06 -13.02 11.63
C GLY A 116 -6.51 -11.76 10.86
N TRP A 117 -5.62 -11.04 10.19
CA TRP A 117 -6.01 -9.88 9.39
C TRP A 117 -6.74 -10.26 8.10
N LEU A 118 -6.34 -11.35 7.44
CA LEU A 118 -7.03 -11.84 6.25
C LEU A 118 -8.44 -12.36 6.61
N GLU A 119 -8.60 -13.03 7.74
CA GLU A 119 -9.91 -13.48 8.26
C GLU A 119 -10.83 -12.31 8.62
N ARG A 120 -10.28 -11.19 9.11
CA ARG A 120 -11.03 -9.95 9.40
C ARG A 120 -11.38 -9.12 8.16
N GLY A 121 -10.99 -9.58 6.96
CA GLY A 121 -11.39 -8.96 5.70
C GLY A 121 -10.35 -8.06 5.04
N SER A 122 -9.13 -7.97 5.56
CA SER A 122 -8.03 -7.36 4.78
C SER A 122 -7.83 -8.16 3.50
N ARG A 123 -7.86 -7.51 2.35
CA ARG A 123 -7.67 -8.19 1.05
C ARG A 123 -6.21 -8.57 0.82
N ARG A 124 -5.27 -7.78 1.38
CA ARG A 124 -3.84 -7.97 1.26
C ARG A 124 -3.15 -7.52 2.55
N VAL A 125 -2.20 -8.27 3.06
CA VAL A 125 -1.30 -7.86 4.14
C VAL A 125 0.08 -7.57 3.59
N ILE A 126 0.75 -6.56 4.18
CA ILE A 126 2.05 -6.05 3.73
C ILE A 126 3.09 -6.43 4.77
N LEU A 127 4.11 -7.15 4.33
CA LEU A 127 5.21 -7.65 5.14
C LEU A 127 6.47 -6.83 4.82
N GLY A 128 6.87 -5.95 5.73
CA GLY A 128 8.07 -5.10 5.60
C GLY A 128 9.29 -5.74 6.29
N THR A 129 9.60 -5.34 7.52
CA THR A 129 10.76 -5.82 8.30
C THR A 129 10.91 -7.34 8.30
N VAL A 130 9.81 -8.09 8.36
CA VAL A 130 9.84 -9.56 8.33
C VAL A 130 10.31 -10.12 6.99
N ALA A 131 10.12 -9.42 5.89
CA ALA A 131 10.63 -9.85 4.58
C ALA A 131 12.17 -9.87 4.55
N VAL A 132 12.83 -9.01 5.34
CA VAL A 132 14.29 -9.01 5.50
C VAL A 132 14.72 -10.06 6.51
N ARG A 133 14.04 -10.12 7.68
CA ARG A 133 14.48 -10.94 8.83
C ARG A 133 14.07 -12.41 8.75
N ASN A 134 12.92 -12.70 8.15
CA ASN A 134 12.38 -14.06 8.00
C ASN A 134 11.69 -14.23 6.63
N PRO A 135 12.44 -14.28 5.52
CA PRO A 135 11.88 -14.43 4.18
C PRO A 135 11.14 -15.77 3.98
N ALA A 136 11.42 -16.79 4.80
CA ALA A 136 10.71 -18.07 4.77
C ALA A 136 9.23 -17.89 5.13
N LEU A 137 8.92 -17.12 6.17
CA LEU A 137 7.55 -16.80 6.56
C LEU A 137 6.77 -16.14 5.42
N VAL A 138 7.40 -15.21 4.68
CA VAL A 138 6.75 -14.55 3.54
C VAL A 138 6.39 -15.55 2.44
N ARG A 139 7.31 -16.46 2.11
CA ARG A 139 7.09 -17.52 1.10
C ARG A 139 5.96 -18.48 1.51
N GLU A 140 5.98 -18.91 2.77
CA GLU A 140 4.95 -19.79 3.33
C GLU A 140 3.58 -19.11 3.34
N ALA A 141 3.52 -17.84 3.78
CA ALA A 141 2.29 -17.06 3.79
C ALA A 141 1.74 -16.83 2.37
N ALA A 142 2.60 -16.46 1.41
CA ALA A 142 2.20 -16.25 0.02
C ALA A 142 1.65 -17.54 -0.63
N LYS A 143 2.26 -18.69 -0.32
CA LYS A 143 1.78 -19.99 -0.77
C LYS A 143 0.43 -20.36 -0.16
N ALA A 144 0.22 -20.05 1.12
CA ALA A 144 -1.02 -20.37 1.84
C ALA A 144 -2.17 -19.42 1.48
N HIS A 145 -1.85 -18.15 1.15
CA HIS A 145 -2.82 -17.10 0.83
C HIS A 145 -2.50 -16.46 -0.54
N PRO A 146 -2.72 -17.18 -1.65
CA PRO A 146 -2.40 -16.69 -2.99
C PRO A 146 -3.09 -15.34 -3.28
N GLY A 147 -2.32 -14.35 -3.74
CA GLY A 147 -2.83 -13.02 -4.08
C GLY A 147 -3.09 -12.10 -2.88
N SER A 148 -2.76 -12.52 -1.64
CA SER A 148 -3.06 -11.75 -0.43
C SER A 148 -1.83 -11.29 0.34
N ILE A 149 -0.62 -11.59 -0.11
CA ILE A 149 0.62 -11.16 0.54
C ILE A 149 1.36 -10.17 -0.35
N ALA A 150 1.64 -8.99 0.19
CA ALA A 150 2.54 -8.02 -0.43
C ALA A 150 3.81 -7.86 0.40
N VAL A 151 4.90 -7.46 -0.24
CA VAL A 151 6.17 -7.11 0.41
C VAL A 151 6.34 -5.60 0.39
N GLY A 152 6.55 -4.99 1.56
CA GLY A 152 6.95 -3.60 1.69
C GLY A 152 8.48 -3.49 1.63
N ILE A 153 8.99 -2.68 0.74
CA ILE A 153 10.41 -2.35 0.58
C ILE A 153 10.55 -0.84 0.71
N ASP A 154 10.88 -0.41 1.92
CA ASP A 154 11.17 0.98 2.19
C ASP A 154 12.67 1.18 2.00
N ALA A 155 13.07 2.15 1.19
CA ALA A 155 14.46 2.35 0.82
C ALA A 155 14.91 3.80 0.93
N ARG A 156 16.17 3.98 1.32
CA ARG A 156 16.89 5.24 1.28
C ARG A 156 18.10 5.08 0.37
N GLY A 157 18.17 5.87 -0.69
CA GLY A 157 19.23 5.74 -1.69
C GLY A 157 19.34 4.33 -2.31
N GLY A 158 18.21 3.59 -2.44
CA GLY A 158 18.16 2.21 -2.96
C GLY A 158 18.50 1.13 -1.94
N LYS A 159 18.91 1.47 -0.71
CA LYS A 159 19.19 0.53 0.39
C LYS A 159 17.98 0.36 1.28
N VAL A 160 17.67 -0.90 1.64
CA VAL A 160 16.48 -1.25 2.41
C VAL A 160 16.58 -0.76 3.84
N ALA A 161 15.52 -0.10 4.31
CA ALA A 161 15.34 0.27 5.71
C ALA A 161 14.36 -0.67 6.41
N VAL A 162 14.54 -0.84 7.70
CA VAL A 162 13.74 -1.72 8.56
C VAL A 162 13.38 -1.01 9.88
N GLU A 163 12.47 -1.63 10.67
CA GLU A 163 12.08 -1.13 12.00
C GLU A 163 11.51 0.30 11.98
N GLY A 164 10.54 0.56 11.10
CA GLY A 164 9.95 1.88 10.97
C GLY A 164 10.96 2.93 10.51
N TRP A 165 11.91 2.50 9.64
CA TRP A 165 12.98 3.31 9.02
C TRP A 165 14.13 3.69 9.96
N ALA A 166 14.14 3.14 11.19
CA ALA A 166 15.18 3.43 12.17
C ALA A 166 16.57 2.91 11.77
N GLN A 167 16.61 1.86 10.94
CA GLN A 167 17.86 1.25 10.49
C GLN A 167 17.86 1.10 8.98
N THR A 168 18.89 1.61 8.31
CA THR A 168 19.18 1.34 6.90
C THR A 168 20.19 0.20 6.81
N SER A 169 19.86 -0.84 6.05
CA SER A 169 20.75 -2.00 5.83
C SER A 169 21.62 -1.79 4.59
N GLU A 170 22.63 -2.65 4.40
CA GLU A 170 23.41 -2.70 3.16
C GLU A 170 22.69 -3.44 2.02
N LEU A 171 21.52 -4.04 2.30
CA LEU A 171 20.75 -4.81 1.33
C LEU A 171 20.13 -3.89 0.27
N ASP A 172 20.36 -4.22 -0.98
CA ASP A 172 19.75 -3.52 -2.10
C ASP A 172 18.27 -3.88 -2.25
N ALA A 173 17.44 -2.89 -2.58
CA ALA A 173 16.00 -3.07 -2.76
C ALA A 173 15.65 -4.06 -3.88
N VAL A 174 16.39 -4.04 -4.99
CA VAL A 174 16.20 -4.98 -6.11
C VAL A 174 16.60 -6.39 -5.69
N GLU A 175 17.70 -6.54 -4.92
CA GLU A 175 18.11 -7.83 -4.39
C GLU A 175 17.03 -8.43 -3.48
N LEU A 176 16.46 -7.64 -2.57
CA LEU A 176 15.37 -8.09 -1.71
C LEU A 176 14.13 -8.48 -2.53
N ALA A 177 13.75 -7.67 -3.51
CA ALA A 177 12.61 -7.94 -4.38
C ALA A 177 12.73 -9.28 -5.12
N ARG A 178 13.91 -9.56 -5.68
CA ARG A 178 14.21 -10.81 -6.39
C ARG A 178 14.11 -12.07 -5.52
N ARG A 179 14.32 -11.95 -4.20
CA ARG A 179 14.16 -13.09 -3.28
C ARG A 179 12.75 -13.64 -3.24
N PHE A 180 11.75 -12.89 -3.71
CA PHE A 180 10.33 -13.28 -3.68
C PHE A 180 9.74 -13.56 -5.06
N GLU A 181 10.53 -13.53 -6.13
CA GLU A 181 10.02 -13.61 -7.51
C GLU A 181 9.18 -14.85 -7.78
N ASP A 182 9.56 -15.99 -7.22
CA ASP A 182 8.84 -17.26 -7.39
C ASP A 182 8.05 -17.67 -6.13
N ALA A 183 7.84 -16.73 -5.20
CA ALA A 183 7.17 -17.01 -3.93
C ALA A 183 5.63 -16.87 -3.98
N GLY A 184 5.07 -16.32 -5.06
CA GLY A 184 3.64 -16.05 -5.16
C GLY A 184 3.20 -14.75 -4.46
N VAL A 185 4.14 -13.84 -4.17
CA VAL A 185 3.86 -12.51 -3.64
C VAL A 185 3.03 -11.72 -4.65
N ALA A 186 1.95 -11.10 -4.18
CA ALA A 186 0.95 -10.43 -5.01
C ALA A 186 1.41 -9.05 -5.53
N ALA A 187 2.21 -8.34 -4.73
CA ALA A 187 2.76 -7.04 -5.10
C ALA A 187 3.98 -6.69 -4.23
N ILE A 188 4.83 -5.81 -4.74
CA ILE A 188 5.85 -5.10 -3.98
C ILE A 188 5.41 -3.64 -3.85
N ILE A 189 5.42 -3.09 -2.64
CA ILE A 189 5.26 -1.66 -2.40
C ILE A 189 6.66 -1.11 -2.17
N TYR A 190 7.12 -0.27 -3.09
CA TYR A 190 8.43 0.37 -3.00
C TYR A 190 8.27 1.82 -2.53
N THR A 191 8.76 2.11 -1.32
CA THR A 191 8.72 3.46 -0.73
C THR A 191 10.09 4.11 -0.81
N ASP A 192 10.17 5.27 -1.48
CA ASP A 192 11.31 6.17 -1.36
C ASP A 192 11.14 7.03 -0.10
N ILE A 193 11.89 6.69 0.97
CA ILE A 193 11.78 7.34 2.28
C ILE A 193 12.14 8.81 2.21
N ASP A 194 13.12 9.20 1.39
CA ASP A 194 13.58 10.59 1.29
C ASP A 194 12.54 11.51 0.63
N ARG A 195 11.51 10.92 0.02
CA ARG A 195 10.39 11.64 -0.61
C ARG A 195 9.09 11.52 0.18
N ASP A 196 9.00 10.59 1.16
CA ASP A 196 7.74 10.37 1.86
C ASP A 196 7.36 11.56 2.75
N GLY A 197 6.11 12.02 2.59
CA GLY A 197 5.56 13.15 3.34
C GLY A 197 6.09 14.53 2.95
N VAL A 198 7.04 14.65 2.00
CA VAL A 198 7.64 15.96 1.59
C VAL A 198 7.10 16.51 0.27
N LEU A 199 6.20 15.78 -0.41
CA LEU A 199 5.53 16.23 -1.64
C LEU A 199 6.51 16.65 -2.76
N ALA A 200 7.58 15.86 -2.95
CA ALA A 200 8.64 16.12 -3.92
C ALA A 200 8.47 15.35 -5.25
N GLY A 201 7.32 14.73 -5.47
CA GLY A 201 7.03 13.84 -6.60
C GLY A 201 7.55 12.42 -6.39
N LEU A 202 6.98 11.47 -7.13
CA LEU A 202 7.37 10.04 -7.10
C LEU A 202 8.80 9.85 -7.65
N ASN A 203 9.55 8.90 -7.07
CA ASN A 203 10.79 8.43 -7.66
C ASN A 203 10.50 7.36 -8.74
N LEU A 204 9.93 7.80 -9.86
CA LEU A 204 9.54 6.90 -10.95
C LEU A 204 10.76 6.16 -11.55
N ALA A 205 11.93 6.80 -11.61
CA ALA A 205 13.13 6.20 -12.16
C ALA A 205 13.56 4.97 -11.34
N ALA A 206 13.69 5.10 -10.02
CA ALA A 206 14.07 3.98 -9.15
C ALA A 206 12.97 2.90 -9.10
N THR A 207 11.70 3.32 -9.02
CA THR A 207 10.56 2.39 -8.93
C THR A 207 10.38 1.57 -10.21
N THR A 208 10.51 2.20 -11.38
CA THR A 208 10.43 1.47 -12.66
C THR A 208 11.65 0.61 -12.91
N ALA A 209 12.85 1.02 -12.45
CA ALA A 209 14.04 0.17 -12.49
C ALA A 209 13.84 -1.12 -11.69
N LEU A 210 13.27 -1.02 -10.47
CA LEU A 210 12.90 -2.18 -9.67
C LEU A 210 11.84 -3.02 -10.38
N ALA A 211 10.77 -2.39 -10.92
CA ALA A 211 9.71 -3.10 -11.62
C ALA A 211 10.19 -3.86 -12.87
N ARG A 212 11.21 -3.35 -13.57
CA ARG A 212 11.84 -4.05 -14.69
C ARG A 212 12.73 -5.22 -14.26
N ALA A 213 13.20 -5.21 -13.02
CA ALA A 213 14.10 -6.23 -12.49
C ALA A 213 13.36 -7.46 -11.95
N VAL A 214 12.02 -7.40 -11.77
CA VAL A 214 11.18 -8.48 -11.23
C VAL A 214 9.89 -8.64 -12.04
N LYS A 215 9.23 -9.80 -11.91
CA LYS A 215 7.90 -10.06 -12.51
C LYS A 215 6.75 -9.70 -11.58
N ILE A 216 7.03 -9.48 -10.30
CA ILE A 216 6.03 -9.12 -9.30
C ILE A 216 5.54 -7.70 -9.59
N PRO A 217 4.22 -7.44 -9.57
CA PRO A 217 3.68 -6.09 -9.70
C PRO A 217 4.26 -5.13 -8.67
N VAL A 218 4.65 -3.92 -9.08
CA VAL A 218 5.25 -2.91 -8.20
C VAL A 218 4.33 -1.71 -8.06
N ILE A 219 4.13 -1.26 -6.82
CA ILE A 219 3.37 -0.08 -6.43
C ILE A 219 4.37 0.97 -5.94
N ALA A 220 4.32 2.17 -6.53
CA ALA A 220 5.15 3.29 -6.10
C ALA A 220 4.61 3.91 -4.81
N SER A 221 5.50 4.28 -3.89
CA SER A 221 5.17 4.96 -2.64
C SER A 221 6.21 6.02 -2.29
N GLY A 222 5.76 7.08 -1.62
CA GLY A 222 6.59 8.21 -1.20
C GLY A 222 6.64 9.33 -2.24
N GLY A 223 6.11 10.50 -1.86
CA GLY A 223 6.31 11.76 -2.59
C GLY A 223 5.21 12.20 -3.55
N LEU A 224 4.21 11.38 -3.93
CA LEU A 224 3.14 11.80 -4.84
C LEU A 224 2.49 13.10 -4.32
N ALA A 225 2.54 14.16 -5.11
CA ALA A 225 2.23 15.52 -4.67
C ALA A 225 1.11 16.21 -5.45
N SER A 226 0.92 15.85 -6.73
CA SER A 226 0.10 16.62 -7.65
C SER A 226 -0.49 15.80 -8.80
N LEU A 227 -1.38 16.41 -9.57
CA LEU A 227 -1.93 15.81 -10.80
C LEU A 227 -0.81 15.54 -11.83
N ALA A 228 0.24 16.37 -11.88
CA ALA A 228 1.39 16.16 -12.76
C ALA A 228 2.13 14.86 -12.45
N ASP A 229 2.18 14.42 -11.18
CA ASP A 229 2.75 13.12 -10.81
C ASP A 229 1.89 11.96 -11.32
N VAL A 230 0.55 12.12 -11.29
CA VAL A 230 -0.37 11.14 -11.88
C VAL A 230 -0.22 11.09 -13.41
N GLU A 231 -0.05 12.24 -14.06
CA GLU A 231 0.24 12.29 -15.50
C GLU A 231 1.56 11.60 -15.85
N ALA A 232 2.60 11.81 -15.03
CA ALA A 232 3.89 11.14 -15.20
C ALA A 232 3.76 9.61 -14.99
N LEU A 233 3.01 9.18 -13.99
CA LEU A 233 2.73 7.76 -13.74
C LEU A 233 2.02 7.09 -14.94
N MET A 234 1.19 7.84 -15.67
CA MET A 234 0.44 7.37 -16.84
C MET A 234 1.27 7.36 -18.14
N GLN A 235 2.51 7.82 -18.15
CA GLN A 235 3.37 7.74 -19.34
C GLN A 235 3.70 6.28 -19.68
N PRO A 236 3.89 5.96 -20.97
CA PRO A 236 4.09 4.57 -21.42
C PRO A 236 5.21 3.82 -20.69
N GLU A 237 6.32 4.50 -20.41
CA GLU A 237 7.49 3.95 -19.72
C GLU A 237 7.24 3.57 -18.25
N ASN A 238 6.20 4.16 -17.61
CA ASN A 238 5.84 3.96 -16.21
C ASN A 238 4.63 3.01 -16.05
N ARG A 239 3.93 2.63 -17.13
CA ARG A 239 2.79 1.71 -17.11
C ARG A 239 3.14 0.27 -16.70
N ILE A 240 4.42 -0.02 -16.50
CA ILE A 240 4.86 -1.27 -15.86
C ILE A 240 4.46 -1.34 -14.39
N LEU A 241 4.21 -0.18 -13.73
CA LEU A 241 3.78 -0.11 -12.35
C LEU A 241 2.31 -0.49 -12.20
N GLU A 242 1.97 -1.20 -11.10
CA GLU A 242 0.57 -1.51 -10.75
C GLU A 242 -0.18 -0.25 -10.35
N GLY A 243 0.51 0.73 -9.75
CA GLY A 243 -0.09 1.96 -9.28
C GLY A 243 0.82 2.76 -8.37
N ALA A 244 0.21 3.71 -7.65
CA ALA A 244 0.91 4.51 -6.67
C ALA A 244 0.07 4.76 -5.41
N ILE A 245 0.74 4.86 -4.26
CA ILE A 245 0.14 5.27 -3.00
C ILE A 245 0.16 6.80 -2.94
N THR A 246 -0.98 7.38 -2.58
CA THR A 246 -1.13 8.81 -2.36
C THR A 246 -1.62 9.06 -0.93
N GLY A 247 -0.88 9.86 -0.21
CA GLY A 247 -1.16 10.19 1.17
C GLY A 247 -1.40 11.69 1.33
N ARG A 248 -0.38 12.40 1.80
CA ARG A 248 -0.45 13.81 2.21
C ARG A 248 -1.11 14.73 1.17
N ALA A 249 -0.86 14.52 -0.12
CA ALA A 249 -1.43 15.36 -1.18
C ALA A 249 -2.97 15.38 -1.21
N LEU A 250 -3.63 14.28 -0.83
CA LEU A 250 -5.09 14.22 -0.70
C LEU A 250 -5.58 15.02 0.52
N TYR A 251 -4.92 14.87 1.65
CA TYR A 251 -5.30 15.55 2.90
C TYR A 251 -5.06 17.06 2.83
N ASP A 252 -3.97 17.49 2.21
CA ASP A 252 -3.64 18.91 2.01
C ASP A 252 -4.43 19.56 0.85
N GLY A 253 -5.29 18.79 0.13
CA GLY A 253 -6.05 19.27 -1.02
C GLY A 253 -5.20 19.63 -2.26
N ARG A 254 -3.95 19.20 -2.32
CA ARG A 254 -3.05 19.43 -3.46
C ARG A 254 -3.36 18.53 -4.65
N LEU A 255 -3.89 17.35 -4.38
CA LEU A 255 -4.37 16.42 -5.38
C LEU A 255 -5.90 16.32 -5.30
N ASP A 256 -6.59 16.83 -6.31
CA ASP A 256 -8.02 16.62 -6.47
C ASP A 256 -8.28 15.15 -6.85
N PRO A 257 -8.98 14.36 -6.02
CA PRO A 257 -9.23 12.96 -6.30
C PRO A 257 -10.06 12.73 -7.56
N THR A 258 -11.02 13.64 -7.85
CA THR A 258 -11.88 13.52 -9.04
C THR A 258 -11.06 13.69 -10.31
N ALA A 259 -10.23 14.73 -10.38
CA ALA A 259 -9.34 14.97 -11.52
C ALA A 259 -8.33 13.83 -11.70
N ALA A 260 -7.72 13.35 -10.61
CA ALA A 260 -6.75 12.25 -10.66
C ALA A 260 -7.36 10.94 -11.17
N LEU A 261 -8.56 10.60 -10.70
CA LEU A 261 -9.26 9.38 -11.12
C LEU A 261 -9.81 9.50 -12.54
N ALA A 262 -10.27 10.68 -12.96
CA ALA A 262 -10.68 10.94 -14.35
C ALA A 262 -9.50 10.74 -15.31
N LEU A 263 -8.35 11.31 -15.01
CA LEU A 263 -7.13 11.16 -15.82
C LEU A 263 -6.74 9.69 -16.03
N ILE A 264 -6.86 8.86 -15.00
CA ILE A 264 -6.58 7.41 -15.09
C ILE A 264 -7.65 6.70 -15.94
N ARG A 265 -8.91 7.09 -15.81
CA ARG A 265 -10.03 6.47 -16.55
C ARG A 265 -10.05 6.85 -18.02
N ASP A 266 -9.75 8.08 -18.36
CA ASP A 266 -9.77 8.58 -19.74
C ASP A 266 -8.65 8.04 -20.63
N ARG A 267 -7.59 7.51 -20.01
CA ARG A 267 -6.45 6.90 -20.73
C ARG A 267 -6.49 5.35 -20.72
N ARG A 268 -7.69 4.80 -20.45
CA ARG A 268 -8.00 3.36 -20.54
C ARG A 268 -8.03 2.80 -21.96
#